data_5984c43bf8dbe59be1a530a968e82731
#
_entry.id   5984c43bf8dbe59be1a530a968e82731
#
_cell.length_a   1.000
_cell.length_b   1.000
_cell.length_c   1.000
_cell.angle_alpha   90.00
_cell.angle_beta   90.00
_cell.angle_gamma   90.00
#
_symmetry.space_group_name_H-M   'P 1'
#
loop_
_entity.id
_entity.type
_entity.pdbx_description
1 polymer ?
#
loop_
_entity_poly.entity_id
_entity_poly.type
_entity_poly.pdbx_seq_one_letter_code
_entity_poly.pdbx_strand_id
1 'polypeptide(L)'
;MISVTVMTKTFLDKAYSTGDDSRELYKNWSATYDEEVTGKGYVTPRRVAEALAQFCNDLSTPLLDYGCGTGLSGLAFRAAGFSTLHGIDVSAEMIEKAQEKEAYTTLRHFELENGPPVEAGAYSIIAAVGVIGSGAAPLSLFDTIMDLLAQNGLFSFSFNDHTLEDPSFEAKVTDYTSSGQARLLFKDYGDHLPGIGLKSNVYILKKL
;
A
#
# COMPACT_ATOMS: atom_id res chain seq x y z
N MET A 1 -2.66 36.36 29.30
CA MET A 1 -3.12 34.97 29.24
C MET A 1 -2.70 34.40 27.89
N ILE A 2 -1.69 33.53 27.89
CA ILE A 2 -1.23 32.85 26.66
C ILE A 2 -2.15 31.64 26.51
N SER A 3 -3.02 31.66 25.51
CA SER A 3 -3.85 30.52 25.15
C SER A 3 -2.94 29.41 24.60
N VAL A 4 -2.69 28.37 25.37
CA VAL A 4 -2.05 27.15 24.90
C VAL A 4 -3.10 26.41 24.07
N THR A 5 -3.07 26.58 22.77
CA THR A 5 -3.84 25.72 21.85
C THR A 5 -3.23 24.32 21.95
N VAL A 6 -3.89 23.43 22.66
CA VAL A 6 -3.56 22.00 22.63
C VAL A 6 -3.83 21.54 21.19
N MET A 7 -2.79 21.38 20.39
CA MET A 7 -2.91 20.75 19.08
C MET A 7 -3.33 19.28 19.31
N THR A 8 -4.57 18.96 19.02
CA THR A 8 -5.05 17.58 19.01
C THR A 8 -4.26 16.86 17.92
N LYS A 9 -3.56 15.76 18.27
CA LYS A 9 -2.86 14.93 17.29
C LYS A 9 -3.85 14.48 16.22
N THR A 10 -3.49 14.65 14.96
CA THR A 10 -4.27 14.14 13.82
C THR A 10 -4.27 12.61 13.82
N PHE A 11 -5.16 11.97 13.06
CA PHE A 11 -5.10 10.52 12.90
C PHE A 11 -3.79 10.08 12.24
N LEU A 12 -3.24 10.88 11.33
CA LEU A 12 -1.94 10.66 10.71
C LEU A 12 -0.81 10.60 11.75
N ASP A 13 -0.79 11.56 12.72
CA ASP A 13 0.20 11.54 13.81
C ASP A 13 0.07 10.31 14.70
N LYS A 14 -1.16 9.80 14.87
CA LYS A 14 -1.43 8.58 15.64
C LYS A 14 -0.96 7.34 14.89
N ALA A 15 -1.18 7.24 13.58
CA ALA A 15 -0.78 6.11 12.76
C ALA A 15 0.71 5.80 12.88
N TYR A 16 1.55 6.84 13.02
CA TYR A 16 3.00 6.68 13.22
C TYR A 16 3.43 6.49 14.67
N SER A 17 2.50 6.60 15.65
CA SER A 17 2.83 6.52 17.09
C SER A 17 2.25 5.30 17.80
N THR A 18 1.35 4.54 17.17
CA THR A 18 0.70 3.37 17.77
C THR A 18 1.37 2.07 17.30
N GLY A 19 1.86 1.27 18.25
CA GLY A 19 2.17 -0.14 18.02
C GLY A 19 0.88 -0.97 18.14
N ASP A 20 0.74 -1.95 17.29
CA ASP A 20 -0.04 -3.19 17.42
C ASP A 20 -1.52 -3.25 17.04
N ASP A 21 -2.37 -2.22 17.02
CA ASP A 21 -3.71 -2.36 16.44
C ASP A 21 -4.12 -1.14 15.59
N SER A 22 -3.65 -1.15 14.36
CA SER A 22 -3.99 -0.11 13.38
C SER A 22 -5.43 -0.19 12.87
N ARG A 23 -6.15 -1.33 13.00
CA ARG A 23 -7.49 -1.55 12.43
C ARG A 23 -8.53 -0.56 12.97
N GLU A 24 -8.61 -0.43 14.30
CA GLU A 24 -9.56 0.52 14.93
C GLU A 24 -9.20 1.97 14.56
N LEU A 25 -7.91 2.27 14.45
CA LEU A 25 -7.45 3.59 14.01
C LEU A 25 -7.93 3.87 12.58
N TYR A 26 -7.66 2.98 11.61
CA TYR A 26 -8.06 3.16 10.22
C TYR A 26 -9.59 3.17 10.03
N LYS A 27 -10.32 2.37 10.79
CA LYS A 27 -11.78 2.41 10.83
C LYS A 27 -12.30 3.80 11.18
N ASN A 28 -11.79 4.38 12.26
CA ASN A 28 -12.18 5.72 12.72
C ASN A 28 -11.65 6.83 11.81
N TRP A 29 -10.57 6.58 11.08
CA TRP A 29 -9.93 7.55 10.19
C TRP A 29 -10.54 7.59 8.80
N SER A 30 -11.26 6.54 8.38
CA SER A 30 -11.80 6.40 7.01
C SER A 30 -12.57 7.63 6.52
N ALA A 31 -13.28 8.33 7.42
CA ALA A 31 -14.09 9.50 7.08
C ALA A 31 -13.25 10.73 6.67
N THR A 32 -12.04 10.91 7.23
CA THR A 32 -11.18 12.09 6.99
C THR A 32 -9.84 11.73 6.33
N TYR A 33 -9.59 10.42 6.11
CA TYR A 33 -8.33 9.92 5.59
C TYR A 33 -7.88 10.64 4.31
N ASP A 34 -8.76 10.67 3.30
CA ASP A 34 -8.45 11.26 2.02
C ASP A 34 -8.11 12.75 2.14
N GLU A 35 -8.89 13.50 2.92
CA GLU A 35 -8.66 14.93 3.16
C GLU A 35 -7.32 15.17 3.86
N GLU A 36 -7.03 14.40 4.91
CA GLU A 36 -5.78 14.54 5.66
C GLU A 36 -4.54 14.23 4.82
N VAL A 37 -4.53 13.11 4.07
CA VAL A 37 -3.36 12.71 3.29
C VAL A 37 -3.21 13.52 2.01
N THR A 38 -4.30 13.83 1.31
CA THR A 38 -4.26 14.68 0.10
C THR A 38 -3.90 16.12 0.44
N GLY A 39 -4.37 16.64 1.59
CA GLY A 39 -3.98 17.94 2.12
C GLY A 39 -2.47 18.05 2.45
N LYS A 40 -1.78 16.91 2.63
CA LYS A 40 -0.32 16.81 2.78
C LYS A 40 0.39 16.45 1.48
N GLY A 41 -0.33 16.32 0.37
CA GLY A 41 0.21 16.04 -0.95
C GLY A 41 0.61 14.58 -1.15
N TYR A 42 -0.19 13.61 -0.69
CA TYR A 42 0.11 12.18 -0.80
C TYR A 42 0.36 11.76 -2.25
N VAL A 43 1.62 11.49 -2.61
CA VAL A 43 2.04 11.19 -3.99
C VAL A 43 2.50 9.76 -4.21
N THR A 44 2.69 8.97 -3.16
CA THR A 44 3.19 7.59 -3.27
C THR A 44 2.33 6.69 -4.16
N PRO A 45 0.97 6.73 -4.11
CA PRO A 45 0.16 5.92 -5.03
C PRO A 45 0.48 6.18 -6.50
N ARG A 46 0.63 7.44 -6.88
CA ARG A 46 1.00 7.83 -8.24
C ARG A 46 2.40 7.32 -8.61
N ARG A 47 3.39 7.49 -7.73
CA ARG A 47 4.76 7.00 -7.95
C ARG A 47 4.81 5.48 -8.14
N VAL A 48 4.07 4.72 -7.33
CA VAL A 48 3.98 3.26 -7.45
C VAL A 48 3.33 2.87 -8.77
N ALA A 49 2.21 3.50 -9.13
CA ALA A 49 1.48 3.19 -10.35
C ALA A 49 2.29 3.49 -11.61
N GLU A 50 2.93 4.67 -11.69
CA GLU A 50 3.79 5.08 -12.79
C GLU A 50 5.04 4.16 -12.93
N ALA A 51 5.64 3.76 -11.80
CA ALA A 51 6.77 2.83 -11.80
C ALA A 51 6.33 1.44 -12.30
N LEU A 52 5.24 0.89 -11.76
CA LEU A 52 4.75 -0.44 -12.12
C LEU A 52 4.38 -0.53 -13.60
N ALA A 53 3.74 0.50 -14.15
CA ALA A 53 3.35 0.54 -15.56
C ALA A 53 4.53 0.36 -16.53
N GLN A 54 5.75 0.78 -16.15
CA GLN A 54 6.95 0.62 -16.97
C GLN A 54 7.41 -0.84 -17.14
N PHE A 55 6.97 -1.74 -16.25
CA PHE A 55 7.34 -3.15 -16.25
C PHE A 55 6.20 -4.07 -16.71
N CYS A 56 5.01 -3.51 -16.99
CA CYS A 56 3.86 -4.25 -17.48
C CYS A 56 3.74 -4.11 -19.01
N ASN A 57 3.72 -5.25 -19.72
CA ASN A 57 3.51 -5.25 -21.17
C ASN A 57 2.04 -5.01 -21.55
N ASP A 58 1.13 -5.39 -20.66
CA ASP A 58 -0.32 -5.27 -20.86
C ASP A 58 -0.97 -4.75 -19.58
N LEU A 59 -1.47 -3.51 -19.62
CA LEU A 59 -2.14 -2.84 -18.52
C LEU A 59 -3.60 -3.30 -18.34
N SER A 60 -4.11 -4.20 -19.18
CA SER A 60 -5.39 -4.87 -18.97
C SER A 60 -5.28 -6.12 -18.07
N THR A 61 -4.07 -6.61 -17.84
CA THR A 61 -3.81 -7.72 -16.90
C THR A 61 -4.38 -7.39 -15.52
N PRO A 62 -5.17 -8.28 -14.89
CA PRO A 62 -5.73 -8.03 -13.58
C PRO A 62 -4.65 -7.72 -12.53
N LEU A 63 -4.78 -6.56 -11.88
CA LEU A 63 -3.95 -6.11 -10.78
C LEU A 63 -4.74 -6.27 -9.47
N LEU A 64 -4.15 -6.95 -8.49
CA LEU A 64 -4.65 -6.99 -7.13
C LEU A 64 -4.02 -5.86 -6.32
N ASP A 65 -4.83 -4.96 -5.80
CA ASP A 65 -4.46 -3.93 -4.84
C ASP A 65 -4.78 -4.44 -3.43
N TYR A 66 -3.75 -4.93 -2.76
CA TYR A 66 -3.86 -5.53 -1.43
C TYR A 66 -3.75 -4.43 -0.37
N GLY A 67 -4.79 -4.29 0.46
CA GLY A 67 -4.92 -3.17 1.39
C GLY A 67 -5.26 -1.88 0.63
N CYS A 68 -6.28 -1.93 -0.24
CA CYS A 68 -6.64 -0.83 -1.14
C CYS A 68 -7.15 0.42 -0.41
N GLY A 69 -7.44 0.32 0.89
CA GLY A 69 -7.91 1.42 1.72
C GLY A 69 -9.13 2.12 1.13
N THR A 70 -9.11 3.44 1.15
CA THR A 70 -10.15 4.28 0.55
C THR A 70 -10.12 4.32 -0.99
N GLY A 71 -9.13 3.67 -1.64
CA GLY A 71 -9.04 3.57 -3.10
C GLY A 71 -8.21 4.65 -3.78
N LEU A 72 -7.37 5.41 -3.06
CA LEU A 72 -6.45 6.38 -3.67
C LEU A 72 -5.41 5.71 -4.60
N SER A 73 -4.96 4.51 -4.25
CA SER A 73 -4.11 3.67 -5.10
C SER A 73 -4.83 3.25 -6.39
N GLY A 74 -6.10 2.84 -6.29
CA GLY A 74 -6.93 2.50 -7.45
C GLY A 74 -7.06 3.65 -8.44
N LEU A 75 -7.31 4.87 -7.97
CA LEU A 75 -7.32 6.06 -8.83
C LEU A 75 -5.98 6.27 -9.54
N ALA A 76 -4.87 6.08 -8.81
CA ALA A 76 -3.53 6.24 -9.38
C ALA A 76 -3.23 5.16 -10.44
N PHE A 77 -3.62 3.89 -10.19
CA PHE A 77 -3.48 2.81 -11.19
C PHE A 77 -4.33 3.06 -12.41
N ARG A 78 -5.58 3.53 -12.26
CA ARG A 78 -6.42 3.96 -13.40
C ARG A 78 -5.75 5.05 -14.22
N ALA A 79 -5.22 6.09 -13.56
CA ALA A 79 -4.54 7.20 -14.22
C ALA A 79 -3.27 6.72 -14.97
N ALA A 80 -2.58 5.69 -14.47
CA ALA A 80 -1.44 5.06 -15.14
C ALA A 80 -1.82 4.10 -16.27
N GLY A 81 -3.13 3.87 -16.52
CA GLY A 81 -3.66 3.09 -17.64
C GLY A 81 -4.10 1.65 -17.30
N PHE A 82 -3.99 1.21 -16.04
CA PHE A 82 -4.49 -0.11 -15.65
C PHE A 82 -6.01 -0.17 -15.76
N SER A 83 -6.54 -1.17 -16.49
CA SER A 83 -7.98 -1.26 -16.78
C SER A 83 -8.73 -2.30 -15.95
N THR A 84 -8.05 -3.26 -15.34
CA THR A 84 -8.67 -4.31 -14.52
C THR A 84 -8.07 -4.29 -13.11
N LEU A 85 -8.78 -3.66 -12.17
CA LEU A 85 -8.33 -3.49 -10.79
C LEU A 85 -9.25 -4.26 -9.85
N HIS A 86 -8.66 -5.08 -9.00
CA HIS A 86 -9.32 -5.78 -7.92
C HIS A 86 -8.74 -5.30 -6.61
N GLY A 87 -9.57 -4.75 -5.71
CA GLY A 87 -9.16 -4.28 -4.40
C GLY A 87 -9.62 -5.20 -3.28
N ILE A 88 -8.76 -5.42 -2.29
CA ILE A 88 -9.12 -6.09 -1.04
C ILE A 88 -8.63 -5.28 0.15
N ASP A 89 -9.43 -5.23 1.21
CA ASP A 89 -9.07 -4.57 2.47
C ASP A 89 -9.74 -5.25 3.66
N VAL A 90 -9.14 -5.11 4.85
CA VAL A 90 -9.64 -5.64 6.11
C VAL A 90 -10.61 -4.68 6.82
N SER A 91 -10.78 -3.46 6.32
CA SER A 91 -11.75 -2.48 6.81
C SER A 91 -12.93 -2.35 5.84
N ALA A 92 -14.12 -2.71 6.33
CA ALA A 92 -15.36 -2.53 5.56
C ALA A 92 -15.61 -1.05 5.25
N GLU A 93 -15.31 -0.17 6.20
CA GLU A 93 -15.48 1.29 6.07
C GLU A 93 -14.56 1.88 4.98
N MET A 94 -13.32 1.34 4.85
CA MET A 94 -12.41 1.72 3.77
C MET A 94 -12.94 1.23 2.41
N ILE A 95 -13.45 0.00 2.34
CA ILE A 95 -14.06 -0.55 1.11
C ILE A 95 -15.26 0.30 0.67
N GLU A 96 -16.12 0.75 1.59
CA GLU A 96 -17.23 1.66 1.26
C GLU A 96 -16.72 2.95 0.60
N LYS A 97 -15.65 3.54 1.13
CA LYS A 97 -15.01 4.72 0.53
C LYS A 97 -14.34 4.44 -0.82
N ALA A 98 -13.76 3.27 -0.97
CA ALA A 98 -13.17 2.85 -2.25
C ALA A 98 -14.25 2.66 -3.34
N GLN A 99 -15.45 2.18 -2.97
CA GLN A 99 -16.58 2.04 -3.88
C GLN A 99 -17.03 3.40 -4.46
N GLU A 100 -17.06 4.44 -3.63
CA GLU A 100 -17.43 5.80 -4.05
C GLU A 100 -16.54 6.34 -5.20
N LYS A 101 -15.31 5.83 -5.34
CA LYS A 101 -14.32 6.26 -6.36
C LYS A 101 -14.45 5.56 -7.71
N GLU A 102 -15.23 4.48 -7.78
CA GLU A 102 -15.49 3.70 -9.01
C GLU A 102 -14.19 3.27 -9.76
N ALA A 103 -13.07 3.18 -9.04
CA ALA A 103 -11.78 2.83 -9.64
C ALA A 103 -11.60 1.33 -9.85
N TYR A 104 -12.29 0.49 -9.10
CA TYR A 104 -12.09 -0.96 -9.11
C TYR A 104 -13.15 -1.71 -9.89
N THR A 105 -12.73 -2.80 -10.54
CA THR A 105 -13.63 -3.77 -11.17
C THR A 105 -14.33 -4.62 -10.10
N THR A 106 -13.58 -4.98 -9.04
CA THR A 106 -14.13 -5.67 -7.86
C THR A 106 -13.49 -5.13 -6.59
N LEU A 107 -14.28 -5.05 -5.52
CA LEU A 107 -13.83 -4.73 -4.18
C LEU A 107 -14.34 -5.80 -3.21
N ARG A 108 -13.47 -6.25 -2.29
CA ARG A 108 -13.83 -7.25 -1.28
C ARG A 108 -13.26 -6.89 0.07
N HIS A 109 -14.12 -6.86 1.07
CA HIS A 109 -13.72 -6.90 2.48
C HIS A 109 -13.37 -8.34 2.86
N PHE A 110 -12.41 -8.53 3.76
CA PHE A 110 -12.10 -9.84 4.35
C PHE A 110 -11.62 -9.71 5.80
N GLU A 111 -11.87 -10.76 6.57
CA GLU A 111 -11.37 -10.86 7.95
C GLU A 111 -9.99 -11.53 7.97
N LEU A 112 -9.04 -10.99 8.74
CA LEU A 112 -7.66 -11.51 8.80
C LEU A 112 -7.61 -12.99 9.20
N GLU A 113 -8.51 -13.42 10.09
CA GLU A 113 -8.59 -14.80 10.59
C GLU A 113 -8.91 -15.80 9.46
N ASN A 114 -9.61 -15.35 8.42
CA ASN A 114 -9.97 -16.16 7.26
C ASN A 114 -8.93 -16.10 6.14
N GLY A 115 -7.93 -15.21 6.28
CA GLY A 115 -6.97 -14.91 5.23
C GLY A 115 -7.58 -14.15 4.03
N PRO A 116 -6.74 -13.70 3.10
CA PRO A 116 -7.20 -12.99 1.92
C PRO A 116 -8.02 -13.89 1.00
N PRO A 117 -9.12 -13.39 0.39
CA PRO A 117 -9.98 -14.17 -0.49
C PRO A 117 -9.37 -14.33 -1.90
N VAL A 118 -8.12 -14.79 -1.95
CA VAL A 118 -7.29 -14.88 -3.16
C VAL A 118 -6.54 -16.21 -3.15
N GLU A 119 -6.62 -16.94 -4.23
CA GLU A 119 -5.84 -18.18 -4.42
C GLU A 119 -4.41 -17.87 -4.83
N ALA A 120 -3.45 -18.67 -4.37
CA ALA A 120 -2.04 -18.55 -4.77
C ALA A 120 -1.90 -18.70 -6.29
N GLY A 121 -1.15 -17.79 -6.90
CA GLY A 121 -0.93 -17.76 -8.35
C GLY A 121 -2.07 -17.15 -9.18
N ALA A 122 -3.15 -16.68 -8.56
CA ALA A 122 -4.28 -16.09 -9.28
C ALA A 122 -3.92 -14.73 -9.92
N TYR A 123 -2.95 -14.02 -9.39
CA TYR A 123 -2.53 -12.71 -9.89
C TYR A 123 -1.05 -12.71 -10.26
N SER A 124 -0.75 -12.21 -11.46
CA SER A 124 0.61 -11.91 -11.90
C SER A 124 1.06 -10.49 -11.54
N ILE A 125 0.17 -9.66 -11.02
CA ILE A 125 0.47 -8.31 -10.55
C ILE A 125 -0.23 -8.09 -9.21
N ILE A 126 0.55 -7.83 -8.16
CA ILE A 126 0.02 -7.46 -6.84
C ILE A 126 0.70 -6.16 -6.41
N ALA A 127 -0.09 -5.24 -5.88
CA ALA A 127 0.36 -3.99 -5.28
C ALA A 127 -0.02 -3.94 -3.79
N ALA A 128 0.83 -3.30 -2.96
CA ALA A 128 0.55 -2.97 -1.56
C ALA A 128 1.11 -1.57 -1.25
N VAL A 129 0.29 -0.55 -1.49
CA VAL A 129 0.72 0.86 -1.44
C VAL A 129 0.46 1.46 -0.07
N GLY A 130 1.53 1.66 0.72
CA GLY A 130 1.39 2.20 2.09
C GLY A 130 0.74 1.22 3.07
N VAL A 131 0.82 -0.08 2.80
CA VAL A 131 0.16 -1.14 3.59
C VAL A 131 1.13 -1.80 4.56
N ILE A 132 2.33 -2.16 4.10
CA ILE A 132 3.33 -2.87 4.91
C ILE A 132 4.22 -1.82 5.58
N GLY A 133 4.23 -1.78 6.92
CA GLY A 133 5.09 -0.84 7.62
C GLY A 133 4.67 -0.54 9.06
N SER A 134 5.46 0.30 9.70
CA SER A 134 5.20 0.78 11.06
C SER A 134 3.84 1.48 11.14
N GLY A 135 2.98 1.05 12.06
CA GLY A 135 1.62 1.59 12.22
C GLY A 135 0.60 1.10 11.20
N ALA A 136 0.95 0.12 10.35
CA ALA A 136 0.07 -0.51 9.36
C ALA A 136 0.15 -2.04 9.47
N ALA A 137 0.20 -2.79 8.37
CA ALA A 137 0.32 -4.23 8.42
C ALA A 137 1.76 -4.68 8.75
N PRO A 138 1.93 -5.82 9.46
CA PRO A 138 3.23 -6.32 9.86
C PRO A 138 4.07 -6.80 8.66
N LEU A 139 5.39 -6.90 8.87
CA LEU A 139 6.34 -7.35 7.84
C LEU A 139 6.03 -8.74 7.29
N SER A 140 5.39 -9.62 8.07
CA SER A 140 4.96 -10.95 7.60
C SER A 140 3.97 -10.92 6.44
N LEU A 141 3.25 -9.81 6.25
CA LEU A 141 2.39 -9.64 5.08
C LEU A 141 3.18 -9.67 3.75
N PHE A 142 4.46 -9.28 3.79
CA PHE A 142 5.34 -9.39 2.63
C PHE A 142 5.44 -10.85 2.14
N ASP A 143 5.67 -11.79 3.08
CA ASP A 143 5.74 -13.21 2.75
C ASP A 143 4.41 -13.72 2.19
N THR A 144 3.29 -13.34 2.83
CA THR A 144 1.95 -13.70 2.35
C THR A 144 1.72 -13.23 0.91
N ILE A 145 2.08 -11.99 0.57
CA ILE A 145 1.92 -11.47 -0.79
C ILE A 145 2.83 -12.20 -1.77
N MET A 146 4.06 -12.49 -1.39
CA MET A 146 4.99 -13.26 -2.23
C MET A 146 4.48 -14.69 -2.47
N ASP A 147 3.83 -15.33 -1.50
CA ASP A 147 3.21 -16.65 -1.67
C ASP A 147 1.99 -16.60 -2.62
N LEU A 148 1.16 -15.57 -2.51
CA LEU A 148 -0.01 -15.35 -3.36
C LEU A 148 0.35 -15.00 -4.82
N LEU A 149 1.48 -14.33 -5.03
CA LEU A 149 1.90 -13.87 -6.35
C LEU A 149 2.22 -15.04 -7.27
N ALA A 150 1.74 -14.98 -8.51
CA ALA A 150 2.08 -15.95 -9.53
C ALA A 150 3.59 -15.98 -9.83
N GLN A 151 4.08 -17.12 -10.32
CA GLN A 151 5.44 -17.26 -10.80
C GLN A 151 5.72 -16.25 -11.92
N ASN A 152 6.86 -15.59 -11.89
CA ASN A 152 7.24 -14.47 -12.75
C ASN A 152 6.38 -13.20 -12.59
N GLY A 153 5.52 -13.13 -11.58
CA GLY A 153 4.68 -11.99 -11.28
C GLY A 153 5.44 -10.79 -10.72
N LEU A 154 4.79 -9.64 -10.72
CA LEU A 154 5.30 -8.37 -10.23
C LEU A 154 4.64 -8.00 -8.91
N PHE A 155 5.45 -7.67 -7.91
CA PHE A 155 5.02 -7.09 -6.64
C PHE A 155 5.51 -5.65 -6.55
N SER A 156 4.55 -4.70 -6.43
CA SER A 156 4.83 -3.28 -6.20
C SER A 156 4.42 -2.85 -4.80
N PHE A 157 5.28 -2.12 -4.11
CA PHE A 157 5.01 -1.67 -2.74
C PHE A 157 5.82 -0.43 -2.38
N SER A 158 5.56 0.12 -1.20
CA SER A 158 6.30 1.27 -0.68
C SER A 158 6.59 1.12 0.82
N PHE A 159 7.76 1.63 1.23
CA PHE A 159 8.13 1.84 2.63
C PHE A 159 8.39 3.33 2.85
N ASN A 160 7.67 3.96 3.76
CA ASN A 160 7.89 5.35 4.15
C ASN A 160 9.05 5.48 5.15
N ASP A 161 9.47 6.71 5.45
CA ASP A 161 10.62 6.98 6.33
C ASP A 161 10.49 6.28 7.68
N HIS A 162 9.30 6.29 8.32
CA HIS A 162 9.09 5.62 9.61
C HIS A 162 9.28 4.10 9.52
N THR A 163 8.85 3.50 8.41
CA THR A 163 9.07 2.07 8.15
C THR A 163 10.55 1.79 7.92
N LEU A 164 11.26 2.68 7.23
CA LEU A 164 12.69 2.54 6.92
C LEU A 164 13.61 2.76 8.14
N GLU A 165 13.10 3.29 9.26
CA GLU A 165 13.83 3.34 10.55
C GLU A 165 14.10 1.94 11.11
N ASP A 166 13.23 0.95 10.79
CA ASP A 166 13.47 -0.45 11.13
C ASP A 166 14.18 -1.17 9.96
N PRO A 167 15.45 -1.57 10.13
CA PRO A 167 16.23 -2.20 9.07
C PRO A 167 15.68 -3.58 8.64
N SER A 168 14.78 -4.19 9.40
CA SER A 168 14.19 -5.49 9.06
C SER A 168 13.38 -5.45 7.77
N PHE A 169 12.76 -4.30 7.42
CA PHE A 169 12.01 -4.14 6.18
C PHE A 169 12.91 -4.18 4.94
N GLU A 170 14.03 -3.45 4.96
CA GLU A 170 15.03 -3.51 3.87
C GLU A 170 15.74 -4.87 3.83
N ALA A 171 16.01 -5.48 4.98
CA ALA A 171 16.58 -6.83 5.05
C ALA A 171 15.66 -7.86 4.39
N LYS A 172 14.34 -7.79 4.58
CA LYS A 172 13.38 -8.68 3.92
C LYS A 172 13.50 -8.63 2.40
N VAL A 173 13.59 -7.43 1.82
CA VAL A 173 13.79 -7.25 0.37
C VAL A 173 15.13 -7.86 -0.07
N THR A 174 16.19 -7.65 0.72
CA THR A 174 17.54 -8.20 0.46
C THR A 174 17.53 -9.73 0.52
N ASP A 175 16.83 -10.33 1.50
CA ASP A 175 16.75 -11.78 1.65
C ASP A 175 16.10 -12.45 0.44
N TYR A 176 14.97 -11.91 -0.04
CA TYR A 176 14.30 -12.42 -1.26
C TYR A 176 15.15 -12.28 -2.50
N THR A 177 15.91 -11.19 -2.62
CA THR A 177 16.73 -10.94 -3.82
C THR A 177 18.04 -11.71 -3.79
N SER A 178 18.70 -11.84 -2.64
CA SER A 178 19.96 -12.56 -2.48
C SER A 178 19.78 -14.09 -2.54
N SER A 179 18.62 -14.60 -2.08
CA SER A 179 18.27 -16.02 -2.18
C SER A 179 17.84 -16.46 -3.59
N GLY A 180 17.64 -15.51 -4.51
CA GLY A 180 17.18 -15.80 -5.87
C GLY A 180 15.66 -16.06 -5.98
N GLN A 181 14.88 -15.80 -4.93
CA GLN A 181 13.42 -15.93 -4.94
C GLN A 181 12.74 -14.76 -5.67
N ALA A 182 13.40 -13.61 -5.71
CA ALA A 182 12.93 -12.44 -6.43
C ALA A 182 14.08 -11.66 -7.08
N ARG A 183 13.74 -10.82 -8.04
CA ARG A 183 14.64 -9.82 -8.64
C ARG A 183 14.09 -8.43 -8.36
N LEU A 184 14.93 -7.54 -7.83
CA LEU A 184 14.62 -6.12 -7.73
C LEU A 184 14.72 -5.50 -9.13
N LEU A 185 13.59 -4.97 -9.64
CA LEU A 185 13.51 -4.29 -10.93
C LEU A 185 13.59 -2.78 -10.78
N PHE A 186 13.06 -2.24 -9.68
CA PHE A 186 12.98 -0.81 -9.42
C PHE A 186 13.05 -0.53 -7.93
N LYS A 187 13.77 0.51 -7.55
CA LYS A 187 13.78 1.14 -6.24
C LYS A 187 14.04 2.63 -6.42
N ASP A 188 13.16 3.46 -5.89
CA ASP A 188 13.30 4.92 -5.95
C ASP A 188 12.85 5.57 -4.66
N TYR A 189 13.72 6.43 -4.09
CA TYR A 189 13.43 7.22 -2.89
C TYR A 189 12.99 8.62 -3.29
N GLY A 190 11.81 9.03 -2.85
CA GLY A 190 11.25 10.32 -3.19
C GLY A 190 10.07 10.70 -2.29
N ASP A 191 9.33 11.73 -2.69
CA ASP A 191 8.23 12.28 -1.89
C ASP A 191 7.16 11.24 -1.57
N HIS A 192 6.65 11.30 -0.34
CA HIS A 192 5.51 10.56 0.18
C HIS A 192 4.39 11.51 0.57
N LEU A 193 4.65 12.37 1.56
CA LEU A 193 3.78 13.44 2.02
C LEU A 193 4.62 14.75 2.09
N PRO A 194 4.87 15.40 0.94
CA PRO A 194 5.76 16.56 0.88
C PRO A 194 5.32 17.72 1.76
N GLY A 195 4.03 17.86 2.05
CA GLY A 195 3.51 18.88 2.96
C GLY A 195 4.05 18.79 4.40
N ILE A 196 4.62 17.63 4.78
CA ILE A 196 5.29 17.41 6.07
C ILE A 196 6.73 16.89 5.90
N GLY A 197 7.27 16.91 4.68
CA GLY A 197 8.65 16.51 4.38
C GLY A 197 8.90 15.00 4.44
N LEU A 198 7.86 14.16 4.52
CA LEU A 198 7.98 12.71 4.61
C LEU A 198 8.18 12.09 3.21
N LYS A 199 9.10 11.13 3.14
CA LYS A 199 9.46 10.42 1.91
C LYS A 199 9.19 8.92 2.01
N SER A 200 9.33 8.23 0.87
CA SER A 200 9.19 6.77 0.77
C SER A 200 10.09 6.20 -0.29
N ASN A 201 10.54 4.96 -0.10
CA ASN A 201 10.99 4.11 -1.18
C ASN A 201 9.79 3.47 -1.86
N VAL A 202 9.82 3.43 -3.19
CA VAL A 202 8.93 2.63 -4.04
C VAL A 202 9.75 1.48 -4.62
N TYR A 203 9.16 0.27 -4.63
CA TYR A 203 9.81 -0.94 -5.10
C TYR A 203 8.97 -1.67 -6.13
N ILE A 204 9.65 -2.29 -7.12
CA ILE A 204 9.06 -3.32 -7.98
C ILE A 204 9.97 -4.56 -7.89
N LEU A 205 9.39 -5.65 -7.43
CA LEU A 205 10.04 -6.97 -7.43
C LEU A 205 9.39 -7.86 -8.49
N LYS A 206 10.20 -8.73 -9.09
CA LYS A 206 9.73 -9.86 -9.89
C LYS A 206 9.98 -11.15 -9.12
N LYS A 207 8.96 -11.96 -8.85
CA LYS A 207 9.08 -13.32 -8.32
C LYS A 207 9.79 -14.21 -9.36
N LEU A 208 10.75 -15.02 -8.92
CA LEU A 208 11.53 -15.92 -9.79
C LEU A 208 11.23 -17.37 -9.52
#